data_0f43c30b7a982a7adfd57a922bb53f53
#
_entry.id   0f43c30b7a982a7adfd57a922bb53f53
#
_cell.length_a   1.000
_cell.length_b   1.000
_cell.length_c   1.000
_cell.angle_alpha   90.00
_cell.angle_beta   90.00
_cell.angle_gamma   90.00
#
_symmetry.space_group_name_H-M   'P 1'
#
loop_
_entity.id
_entity.type
_entity.pdbx_description
1 polymer ?
#
loop_
_entity_poly.entity_id
_entity_poly.type
_entity_poly.pdbx_seq_one_letter_code
_entity_poly.pdbx_strand_id
1 'polypeptide(L)'
;MADMKVPALAGLKSVPPLTNPIVISDVHLAPNRPALMTAFLKFLERIAPRYAELVVTGDLFDYWLGDDAMLGPDASADVDAIVSSLRLYTSNGHRTLIMPGLHDCLLGRDFTDACGAELVADPIVINVMGTSVLFSHGAQWCTKDEALQAYRAVVTSPQWQSSVLRLPAGERAKMFGEAWKAASESHPEEISDKDRDIVESAAAESARAAGAQIVLHGHTHRPGAHVNAMIERWTLPDWNIDPETQHNKSGWITFLEGGRPQIQLF
;
A
#
# COMPACT_ATOMS: atom_id res chain seq x y z
N MET A 1 4.92 2.38 -31.23
CA MET A 1 4.55 1.59 -30.04
C MET A 1 5.84 1.27 -29.33
N ALA A 2 6.17 2.00 -28.27
CA ALA A 2 7.36 1.72 -27.48
C ALA A 2 7.07 0.51 -26.60
N ASP A 3 7.90 -0.53 -26.69
CA ASP A 3 7.92 -1.68 -25.79
C ASP A 3 8.06 -1.17 -24.35
N MET A 4 6.95 -1.11 -23.62
CA MET A 4 6.99 -0.96 -22.17
C MET A 4 7.55 -2.28 -21.61
N LYS A 5 8.86 -2.33 -21.43
CA LYS A 5 9.47 -3.42 -20.68
C LYS A 5 8.93 -3.38 -19.25
N VAL A 6 8.16 -4.39 -18.89
CA VAL A 6 7.83 -4.69 -17.48
C VAL A 6 9.16 -4.65 -16.71
N PRO A 7 9.28 -3.89 -15.60
CA PRO A 7 10.50 -3.89 -14.82
C PRO A 7 10.83 -5.33 -14.46
N ALA A 8 12.02 -5.75 -14.83
CA ALA A 8 12.47 -7.11 -14.56
C ALA A 8 12.44 -7.32 -13.04
N LEU A 9 11.68 -8.31 -12.59
CA LEU A 9 11.60 -8.82 -11.21
C LEU A 9 12.94 -9.47 -10.77
N ALA A 10 14.05 -9.02 -11.34
CA ALA A 10 15.37 -9.57 -11.08
C ALA A 10 15.86 -9.16 -9.69
N GLY A 11 15.93 -10.12 -8.79
CA GLY A 11 16.64 -10.01 -7.51
C GLY A 11 15.80 -10.00 -6.24
N LEU A 12 14.48 -10.17 -6.33
CA LEU A 12 13.62 -10.30 -5.14
C LEU A 12 13.66 -11.72 -4.61
N LYS A 13 13.93 -11.87 -3.30
CA LYS A 13 13.78 -13.17 -2.62
C LYS A 13 12.33 -13.61 -2.78
N SER A 14 12.12 -14.87 -3.16
CA SER A 14 10.76 -15.44 -3.19
C SER A 14 10.16 -15.34 -1.78
N VAL A 15 9.04 -14.68 -1.65
CA VAL A 15 8.27 -14.63 -0.40
C VAL A 15 7.66 -16.02 -0.19
N PRO A 16 7.84 -16.64 0.99
CA PRO A 16 7.18 -17.90 1.30
C PRO A 16 5.66 -17.79 1.16
N PRO A 17 4.96 -18.88 0.81
CA PRO A 17 3.50 -18.89 0.71
C PRO A 17 2.81 -18.34 1.95
N LEU A 18 1.68 -17.68 1.76
CA LEU A 18 0.81 -17.21 2.83
C LEU A 18 -0.24 -18.28 3.14
N THR A 19 -0.50 -18.47 4.43
CA THR A 19 -1.34 -19.57 4.94
C THR A 19 -2.69 -19.12 5.45
N ASN A 20 -2.76 -17.93 6.04
CA ASN A 20 -3.99 -17.30 6.53
C ASN A 20 -3.79 -15.78 6.59
N PRO A 21 -3.62 -15.10 5.44
CA PRO A 21 -3.33 -13.68 5.43
C PRO A 21 -4.56 -12.80 5.65
N ILE A 22 -4.30 -11.64 6.28
CA ILE A 22 -5.16 -10.47 6.25
C ILE A 22 -4.43 -9.37 5.47
N VAL A 23 -5.12 -8.73 4.54
CA VAL A 23 -4.54 -7.72 3.65
C VAL A 23 -5.26 -6.40 3.80
N ILE A 24 -4.50 -5.33 4.00
CA ILE A 24 -4.97 -3.95 4.09
C ILE A 24 -4.23 -3.07 3.09
N SER A 25 -4.80 -1.92 2.77
CA SER A 25 -4.22 -0.86 1.95
C SER A 25 -4.81 0.49 2.31
N ASP A 26 -4.16 1.55 1.89
CA ASP A 26 -4.72 2.92 1.92
C ASP A 26 -5.25 3.31 3.30
N VAL A 27 -4.44 3.09 4.32
CA VAL A 27 -4.77 3.45 5.71
C VAL A 27 -4.56 4.94 5.94
N HIS A 28 -3.52 5.54 5.33
CA HIS A 28 -3.18 6.96 5.41
C HIS A 28 -3.08 7.48 6.85
N LEU A 29 -2.29 6.79 7.66
CA LEU A 29 -2.02 7.20 9.04
C LEU A 29 -1.31 8.55 9.07
N ALA A 30 -1.85 9.48 9.85
CA ALA A 30 -1.30 10.84 9.98
C ALA A 30 -1.60 11.41 11.38
N PRO A 31 -0.73 12.30 11.92
CA PRO A 31 -0.91 12.88 13.24
C PRO A 31 -2.22 13.66 13.42
N ASN A 32 -2.73 14.25 12.34
CA ASN A 32 -4.00 14.98 12.33
C ASN A 32 -5.24 14.08 12.21
N ARG A 33 -5.09 12.74 12.24
CA ARG A 33 -6.17 11.75 12.14
C ARG A 33 -6.18 10.80 13.36
N PRO A 34 -6.33 11.29 14.59
CA PRO A 34 -6.17 10.47 15.81
C PRO A 34 -7.23 9.34 15.95
N ALA A 35 -8.43 9.54 15.42
CA ALA A 35 -9.47 8.51 15.42
C ALA A 35 -9.07 7.31 14.53
N LEU A 36 -8.51 7.58 13.37
CA LEU A 36 -7.99 6.56 12.46
C LEU A 36 -6.80 5.82 13.08
N MET A 37 -5.88 6.56 13.71
CA MET A 37 -4.77 5.99 14.45
C MET A 37 -5.25 5.02 15.53
N THR A 38 -6.22 5.45 16.34
CA THR A 38 -6.81 4.59 17.39
C THR A 38 -7.47 3.34 16.80
N ALA A 39 -8.16 3.46 15.67
CA ALA A 39 -8.79 2.33 15.01
C ALA A 39 -7.77 1.33 14.46
N PHE A 40 -6.69 1.82 13.88
CA PHE A 40 -5.60 0.99 13.36
C PHE A 40 -4.89 0.23 14.49
N LEU A 41 -4.57 0.89 15.60
CA LEU A 41 -3.98 0.22 16.77
C LEU A 41 -4.91 -0.87 17.35
N LYS A 42 -6.22 -0.60 17.41
CA LYS A 42 -7.22 -1.63 17.82
C LYS A 42 -7.30 -2.77 16.82
N PHE A 43 -7.16 -2.50 15.53
CA PHE A 43 -7.09 -3.54 14.51
C PHE A 43 -5.88 -4.45 14.74
N LEU A 44 -4.70 -3.88 14.98
CA LEU A 44 -3.48 -4.65 15.28
C LEU A 44 -3.60 -5.44 16.58
N GLU A 45 -4.30 -4.92 17.59
CA GLU A 45 -4.51 -5.60 18.87
C GLU A 45 -5.54 -6.75 18.78
N ARG A 46 -6.64 -6.57 18.04
CA ARG A 46 -7.84 -7.43 18.17
C ARG A 46 -8.17 -8.23 16.93
N ILE A 47 -7.82 -7.75 15.75
CA ILE A 47 -8.22 -8.36 14.48
C ILE A 47 -7.04 -9.08 13.85
N ALA A 48 -5.94 -8.40 13.61
CA ALA A 48 -4.77 -8.95 12.95
C ALA A 48 -4.25 -10.25 13.61
N PRO A 49 -4.23 -10.42 14.95
CA PRO A 49 -3.74 -11.64 15.57
C PRO A 49 -4.57 -12.92 15.32
N ARG A 50 -5.71 -12.80 14.65
CA ARG A 50 -6.49 -13.97 14.19
C ARG A 50 -5.94 -14.57 12.89
N TYR A 51 -4.95 -13.93 12.28
CA TYR A 51 -4.38 -14.27 10.99
C TYR A 51 -2.88 -14.50 11.15
N ALA A 52 -2.33 -15.39 10.34
CA ALA A 52 -0.91 -15.74 10.40
C ALA A 52 -0.03 -14.63 9.81
N GLU A 53 -0.53 -13.94 8.79
CA GLU A 53 0.21 -12.92 8.08
C GLU A 53 -0.62 -11.64 7.91
N LEU A 54 0.01 -10.47 8.12
CA LEU A 54 -0.48 -9.15 7.75
C LEU A 54 0.26 -8.70 6.49
N VAL A 55 -0.48 -8.33 5.45
CA VAL A 55 0.07 -7.74 4.22
C VAL A 55 -0.48 -6.33 4.07
N VAL A 56 0.42 -5.35 3.95
CA VAL A 56 0.09 -3.96 3.66
C VAL A 56 0.51 -3.67 2.23
N THR A 57 -0.44 -3.28 1.38
CA THR A 57 -0.21 -3.05 -0.05
C THR A 57 -0.20 -1.56 -0.43
N GLY A 58 0.59 -0.79 0.30
CA GLY A 58 0.83 0.63 0.04
C GLY A 58 -0.02 1.58 0.86
N ASP A 59 0.47 2.78 0.97
CA ASP A 59 -0.17 3.92 1.62
C ASP A 59 -0.62 3.63 3.06
N LEU A 60 0.28 3.00 3.85
CA LEU A 60 0.09 2.84 5.28
C LEU A 60 0.08 4.20 5.98
N PHE A 61 0.98 5.09 5.56
CA PHE A 61 1.08 6.46 6.04
C PHE A 61 0.62 7.45 4.96
N ASP A 62 0.05 8.56 5.40
CA ASP A 62 -0.35 9.66 4.51
C ASP A 62 0.87 10.34 3.88
N TYR A 63 2.00 10.31 4.57
CA TYR A 63 3.33 10.62 4.04
C TYR A 63 4.42 9.97 4.90
N TRP A 64 5.56 9.68 4.28
CA TRP A 64 6.74 9.17 4.98
C TRP A 64 7.97 9.93 4.50
N LEU A 65 8.61 10.65 5.41
CA LEU A 65 9.73 11.53 5.07
C LEU A 65 11.10 10.81 4.98
N GLY A 66 11.09 9.49 5.15
CA GLY A 66 12.26 8.64 5.23
C GLY A 66 12.48 8.12 6.65
N ASP A 67 13.04 6.93 6.75
CA ASP A 67 13.20 6.23 8.02
C ASP A 67 14.04 7.03 9.03
N ASP A 68 15.09 7.70 8.57
CA ASP A 68 15.96 8.57 9.38
C ASP A 68 15.22 9.72 10.07
N ALA A 69 14.18 10.25 9.38
CA ALA A 69 13.40 11.36 9.92
C ALA A 69 12.24 10.89 10.80
N MET A 70 11.66 9.73 10.47
CA MET A 70 10.43 9.24 11.11
C MET A 70 10.71 8.32 12.30
N LEU A 71 11.90 7.70 12.38
CA LEU A 71 12.33 6.82 13.48
C LEU A 71 13.41 7.45 14.38
N GLY A 72 13.78 8.69 14.10
CA GLY A 72 14.82 9.39 14.85
C GLY A 72 14.39 9.83 16.25
N PRO A 73 15.28 10.51 16.99
CA PRO A 73 14.98 11.01 18.36
C PRO A 73 13.77 11.95 18.44
N ASP A 74 13.42 12.56 17.31
CA ASP A 74 12.28 13.47 17.18
C ASP A 74 11.03 12.77 16.60
N ALA A 75 11.03 11.44 16.52
CA ALA A 75 9.88 10.65 16.07
C ALA A 75 8.64 10.97 16.90
N SER A 76 7.50 11.00 16.25
CA SER A 76 6.25 11.24 16.96
C SER A 76 5.84 10.01 17.79
N ALA A 77 5.19 10.24 18.93
CA ALA A 77 4.66 9.17 19.77
C ALA A 77 3.69 8.24 19.00
N ASP A 78 3.04 8.76 17.96
CA ASP A 78 2.15 7.99 17.11
C ASP A 78 2.91 6.98 16.25
N VAL A 79 4.05 7.37 15.66
CA VAL A 79 4.92 6.46 14.91
C VAL A 79 5.49 5.39 15.83
N ASP A 80 5.95 5.76 17.01
CA ASP A 80 6.47 4.82 18.01
C ASP A 80 5.39 3.80 18.42
N ALA A 81 4.15 4.23 18.59
CA ALA A 81 3.03 3.34 18.91
C ALA A 81 2.74 2.34 17.78
N ILE A 82 2.80 2.79 16.52
CA ILE A 82 2.62 1.92 15.34
C ILE A 82 3.75 0.89 15.27
N VAL A 83 5.01 1.34 15.34
CA VAL A 83 6.20 0.48 15.29
C VAL A 83 6.13 -0.56 16.40
N SER A 84 5.84 -0.14 17.64
CA SER A 84 5.74 -1.02 18.80
C SER A 84 4.63 -2.06 18.63
N SER A 85 3.47 -1.67 18.10
CA SER A 85 2.34 -2.57 17.91
C SER A 85 2.60 -3.58 16.79
N LEU A 86 3.21 -3.17 15.69
CA LEU A 86 3.64 -4.08 14.62
C LEU A 86 4.73 -5.04 15.10
N ARG A 87 5.70 -4.53 15.88
CA ARG A 87 6.74 -5.37 16.49
C ARG A 87 6.16 -6.38 17.47
N LEU A 88 5.17 -6.01 18.27
CA LEU A 88 4.47 -6.93 19.15
C LEU A 88 3.79 -8.05 18.36
N TYR A 89 3.10 -7.69 17.26
CA TYR A 89 2.46 -8.64 16.37
C TYR A 89 3.48 -9.64 15.80
N THR A 90 4.59 -9.16 15.23
CA THR A 90 5.63 -10.02 14.66
C THR A 90 6.37 -10.86 15.70
N SER A 91 6.62 -10.31 16.90
CA SER A 91 7.28 -11.04 18.01
C SER A 91 6.41 -12.17 18.56
N ASN A 92 5.11 -12.13 18.35
CA ASN A 92 4.18 -13.20 18.70
C ASN A 92 4.10 -14.31 17.62
N GLY A 93 5.01 -14.32 16.66
CA GLY A 93 5.13 -15.36 15.64
C GLY A 93 4.33 -15.12 14.37
N HIS A 94 3.71 -13.92 14.22
CA HIS A 94 3.05 -13.52 12.98
C HIS A 94 4.05 -12.90 11.99
N ARG A 95 3.74 -12.97 10.70
CA ARG A 95 4.52 -12.30 9.67
C ARG A 95 3.85 -11.01 9.23
N THR A 96 4.66 -10.01 8.91
CA THR A 96 4.17 -8.76 8.31
C THR A 96 4.96 -8.47 7.04
N LEU A 97 4.26 -8.25 5.93
CA LEU A 97 4.82 -7.80 4.67
C LEU A 97 4.33 -6.38 4.40
N ILE A 98 5.24 -5.48 4.08
CA ILE A 98 4.92 -4.07 3.82
C ILE A 98 5.43 -3.71 2.43
N MET A 99 4.52 -3.26 1.60
CA MET A 99 4.75 -2.68 0.28
C MET A 99 4.55 -1.17 0.39
N PRO A 100 5.53 -0.34 0.06
CA PRO A 100 5.30 1.11 -0.01
C PRO A 100 4.32 1.47 -1.14
N GLY A 101 3.50 2.49 -0.90
CA GLY A 101 2.64 3.09 -1.91
C GLY A 101 3.26 4.36 -2.51
N LEU A 102 2.42 5.29 -2.94
CA LEU A 102 2.88 6.58 -3.47
C LEU A 102 3.09 7.63 -2.37
N HIS A 103 2.28 7.58 -1.32
CA HIS A 103 2.34 8.51 -0.20
C HIS A 103 3.51 8.19 0.73
N ASP A 104 3.79 6.93 0.95
CA ASP A 104 4.88 6.45 1.80
C ASP A 104 6.05 5.84 0.99
N CYS A 105 6.30 6.36 -0.20
CA CYS A 105 7.30 5.89 -1.16
C CYS A 105 8.75 5.91 -0.65
N LEU A 106 9.05 6.64 0.42
CA LEU A 106 10.36 6.68 1.09
C LEU A 106 10.45 5.73 2.29
N LEU A 107 9.42 4.93 2.56
CA LEU A 107 9.45 3.90 3.58
C LEU A 107 10.47 2.83 3.20
N GLY A 108 11.39 2.55 4.11
CA GLY A 108 12.55 1.73 3.84
C GLY A 108 12.72 0.55 4.81
N ARG A 109 13.94 0.03 4.80
CA ARG A 109 14.29 -1.16 5.60
C ARG A 109 14.36 -0.90 7.09
N ASP A 110 14.80 0.30 7.51
CA ASP A 110 14.95 0.59 8.93
C ASP A 110 13.59 0.57 9.63
N PHE A 111 12.52 1.03 8.93
CA PHE A 111 11.15 0.89 9.41
C PHE A 111 10.72 -0.58 9.53
N THR A 112 10.92 -1.36 8.47
CA THR A 112 10.50 -2.77 8.50
C THR A 112 11.31 -3.57 9.50
N ASP A 113 12.60 -3.32 9.65
CA ASP A 113 13.46 -3.95 10.66
C ASP A 113 13.03 -3.58 12.09
N ALA A 114 12.66 -2.30 12.32
CA ALA A 114 12.12 -1.85 13.60
C ALA A 114 10.81 -2.57 13.97
N CYS A 115 9.97 -2.85 12.98
CA CYS A 115 8.70 -3.59 13.15
C CYS A 115 8.88 -5.12 13.18
N GLY A 116 10.02 -5.65 12.75
CA GLY A 116 10.20 -7.08 12.47
C GLY A 116 9.43 -7.54 11.24
N ALA A 117 9.18 -6.64 10.29
CA ALA A 117 8.46 -6.88 9.05
C ALA A 117 9.39 -7.12 7.86
N GLU A 118 8.83 -7.54 6.73
CA GLU A 118 9.53 -7.72 5.46
C GLU A 118 9.11 -6.61 4.48
N LEU A 119 10.09 -5.86 3.96
CA LEU A 119 9.84 -4.92 2.86
C LEU A 119 9.71 -5.69 1.56
N VAL A 120 8.60 -5.51 0.85
CA VAL A 120 8.34 -6.17 -0.43
C VAL A 120 8.16 -5.16 -1.55
N ALA A 121 8.42 -5.60 -2.79
CA ALA A 121 8.28 -4.74 -3.96
C ALA A 121 6.83 -4.63 -4.43
N ASP A 122 6.54 -3.58 -5.20
CA ASP A 122 5.32 -3.37 -5.96
C ASP A 122 5.62 -3.50 -7.48
N PRO A 123 5.00 -4.46 -8.20
CA PRO A 123 4.15 -5.56 -7.71
C PRO A 123 4.93 -6.79 -7.23
N ILE A 124 4.24 -7.72 -6.56
CA ILE A 124 4.80 -9.02 -6.16
C ILE A 124 3.76 -10.13 -6.31
N VAL A 125 4.20 -11.30 -6.78
CA VAL A 125 3.37 -12.51 -6.79
C VAL A 125 3.68 -13.36 -5.58
N ILE A 126 2.64 -13.75 -4.84
CA ILE A 126 2.75 -14.64 -3.69
C ILE A 126 1.72 -15.75 -3.82
N ASN A 127 2.10 -16.96 -3.47
CA ASN A 127 1.16 -18.06 -3.35
C ASN A 127 0.35 -17.90 -2.06
N VAL A 128 -0.97 -17.84 -2.18
CA VAL A 128 -1.90 -17.76 -1.06
C VAL A 128 -2.74 -19.03 -1.04
N MET A 129 -2.47 -19.93 -0.09
CA MET A 129 -3.24 -21.17 0.07
C MET A 129 -3.40 -21.97 -1.23
N GLY A 130 -2.39 -21.98 -2.10
CA GLY A 130 -2.38 -22.69 -3.38
C GLY A 130 -2.72 -21.83 -4.60
N THR A 131 -3.24 -20.63 -4.41
CA THR A 131 -3.56 -19.69 -5.51
C THR A 131 -2.45 -18.66 -5.68
N SER A 132 -2.06 -18.40 -6.94
CA SER A 132 -1.07 -17.38 -7.31
C SER A 132 -1.75 -16.01 -7.38
N VAL A 133 -1.39 -15.12 -6.45
CA VAL A 133 -2.00 -13.78 -6.31
C VAL A 133 -0.95 -12.71 -6.59
N LEU A 134 -1.25 -11.78 -7.50
CA LEU A 134 -0.47 -10.59 -7.76
C LEU A 134 -0.93 -9.48 -6.82
N PHE A 135 -0.09 -9.14 -5.86
CA PHE A 135 -0.29 -8.00 -4.96
C PHE A 135 0.36 -6.77 -5.56
N SER A 136 -0.31 -5.65 -5.46
CA SER A 136 0.21 -4.35 -5.88
C SER A 136 -0.50 -3.23 -5.14
N HIS A 137 0.15 -2.06 -5.02
CA HIS A 137 -0.59 -0.85 -4.66
C HIS A 137 -1.62 -0.51 -5.74
N GLY A 138 -1.25 -0.61 -7.04
CA GLY A 138 -2.19 -0.52 -8.16
C GLY A 138 -2.06 0.71 -9.05
N ALA A 139 -1.40 1.75 -8.60
CA ALA A 139 -1.28 3.02 -9.32
C ALA A 139 -0.73 2.89 -10.75
N GLN A 140 0.12 1.90 -11.02
CA GLN A 140 0.69 1.65 -12.36
C GLN A 140 -0.35 1.24 -13.41
N TRP A 141 -1.53 0.80 -12.98
CA TRP A 141 -2.60 0.39 -13.89
C TRP A 141 -3.62 1.50 -14.19
N CYS A 142 -3.55 2.63 -13.51
CA CYS A 142 -4.33 3.83 -13.83
C CYS A 142 -3.70 4.57 -15.04
N THR A 143 -3.54 3.88 -16.14
CA THR A 143 -2.71 4.33 -17.28
C THR A 143 -3.31 5.47 -18.08
N LYS A 144 -4.56 5.85 -17.83
CA LYS A 144 -5.21 7.02 -18.44
C LYS A 144 -4.96 8.31 -17.68
N ASP A 145 -4.55 8.23 -16.42
CA ASP A 145 -4.16 9.37 -15.61
C ASP A 145 -2.68 9.69 -15.85
N GLU A 146 -2.41 10.50 -16.87
CA GLU A 146 -1.04 10.88 -17.26
C GLU A 146 -0.30 11.61 -16.14
N ALA A 147 -1.00 12.45 -15.38
CA ALA A 147 -0.40 13.19 -14.27
C ALA A 147 0.02 12.24 -13.14
N LEU A 148 -0.83 11.28 -12.79
CA LEU A 148 -0.49 10.22 -11.84
C LEU A 148 0.69 9.39 -12.32
N GLN A 149 0.72 8.99 -13.61
CA GLN A 149 1.82 8.20 -14.14
C GLN A 149 3.15 8.98 -14.13
N ALA A 150 3.12 10.28 -14.45
CA ALA A 150 4.29 11.14 -14.37
C ALA A 150 4.79 11.27 -12.91
N TYR A 151 3.89 11.53 -11.96
CA TYR A 151 4.21 11.57 -10.53
C TYR A 151 4.81 10.24 -10.05
N ARG A 152 4.13 9.14 -10.34
CA ARG A 152 4.58 7.79 -9.99
C ARG A 152 5.99 7.51 -10.52
N ALA A 153 6.25 7.82 -11.81
CA ALA A 153 7.57 7.61 -12.42
C ALA A 153 8.70 8.35 -11.68
N VAL A 154 8.40 9.51 -11.09
CA VAL A 154 9.34 10.28 -10.29
C VAL A 154 9.54 9.63 -8.92
N VAL A 155 8.49 9.45 -8.13
CA VAL A 155 8.60 9.04 -6.73
C VAL A 155 9.04 7.59 -6.54
N THR A 156 8.83 6.73 -7.54
CA THR A 156 9.34 5.35 -7.55
C THR A 156 10.74 5.22 -8.15
N SER A 157 11.34 6.32 -8.63
CA SER A 157 12.69 6.31 -9.17
C SER A 157 13.73 6.18 -8.04
N PRO A 158 14.62 5.17 -8.07
CA PRO A 158 15.68 5.04 -7.07
C PRO A 158 16.62 6.25 -7.01
N GLN A 159 16.86 6.90 -8.15
CA GLN A 159 17.69 8.10 -8.23
C GLN A 159 17.04 9.28 -7.52
N TRP A 160 15.74 9.48 -7.73
CA TRP A 160 14.99 10.51 -7.06
C TRP A 160 14.92 10.25 -5.54
N GLN A 161 14.55 9.05 -5.12
CA GLN A 161 14.49 8.65 -3.71
C GLN A 161 15.83 8.87 -3.01
N SER A 162 16.93 8.41 -3.63
CA SER A 162 18.27 8.62 -3.08
C SER A 162 18.68 10.09 -3.01
N SER A 163 18.19 10.94 -3.92
CA SER A 163 18.45 12.37 -3.91
C SER A 163 17.67 13.07 -2.82
N VAL A 164 16.40 12.73 -2.66
CA VAL A 164 15.52 13.30 -1.63
C VAL A 164 15.97 12.88 -0.23
N LEU A 165 16.35 11.63 -0.02
CA LEU A 165 16.84 11.15 1.28
C LEU A 165 18.15 11.81 1.73
N ARG A 166 18.90 12.47 0.84
CA ARG A 166 20.07 13.28 1.21
C ARG A 166 19.72 14.67 1.71
N LEU A 167 18.49 15.13 1.49
CA LEU A 167 18.02 16.42 2.00
C LEU A 167 17.74 16.34 3.51
N PRO A 168 17.93 17.43 4.26
CA PRO A 168 17.44 17.51 5.64
C PRO A 168 15.94 17.21 5.75
N ALA A 169 15.51 16.59 6.84
CA ALA A 169 14.10 16.22 7.06
C ALA A 169 13.13 17.39 6.90
N GLY A 170 13.52 18.60 7.38
CA GLY A 170 12.69 19.80 7.21
C GLY A 170 12.50 20.24 5.76
N GLU A 171 13.50 20.05 4.90
CA GLU A 171 13.38 20.34 3.46
C GLU A 171 12.49 19.30 2.78
N ARG A 172 12.59 18.03 3.15
CA ARG A 172 11.69 16.98 2.68
C ARG A 172 10.24 17.27 3.08
N ALA A 173 10.00 17.63 4.34
CA ALA A 173 8.67 17.99 4.82
C ALA A 173 8.06 19.16 4.04
N LYS A 174 8.86 20.20 3.76
CA LYS A 174 8.42 21.33 2.95
C LYS A 174 8.09 20.90 1.53
N MET A 175 8.95 20.13 0.89
CA MET A 175 8.74 19.64 -0.47
C MET A 175 7.46 18.80 -0.60
N PHE A 176 7.22 17.87 0.33
CA PHE A 176 6.00 17.05 0.33
C PHE A 176 4.75 17.90 0.62
N GLY A 177 4.83 18.86 1.56
CA GLY A 177 3.74 19.78 1.86
C GLY A 177 3.36 20.67 0.67
N GLU A 178 4.34 21.16 -0.09
CA GLU A 178 4.11 21.95 -1.31
C GLU A 178 3.51 21.08 -2.43
N ALA A 179 4.01 19.85 -2.61
CA ALA A 179 3.48 18.92 -3.60
C ALA A 179 2.03 18.52 -3.26
N TRP A 180 1.73 18.26 -1.99
CA TRP A 180 0.39 17.96 -1.52
C TRP A 180 -0.57 19.13 -1.76
N LYS A 181 -0.16 20.35 -1.41
CA LYS A 181 -0.94 21.56 -1.65
C LYS A 181 -1.23 21.74 -3.15
N ALA A 182 -0.21 21.62 -3.99
CA ALA A 182 -0.37 21.71 -5.43
C ALA A 182 -1.32 20.63 -5.99
N ALA A 183 -1.24 19.39 -5.51
CA ALA A 183 -2.15 18.31 -5.89
C ALA A 183 -3.60 18.59 -5.46
N SER A 184 -3.82 19.14 -4.26
CA SER A 184 -5.15 19.47 -3.77
C SER A 184 -5.79 20.70 -4.47
N GLU A 185 -4.97 21.63 -4.94
CA GLU A 185 -5.41 22.82 -5.69
C GLU A 185 -5.57 22.55 -7.19
N SER A 186 -4.80 21.61 -7.74
CA SER A 186 -4.97 21.15 -9.12
C SER A 186 -6.06 20.08 -9.16
N HIS A 187 -7.31 20.50 -9.24
CA HIS A 187 -8.38 19.61 -9.70
C HIS A 187 -8.43 19.75 -11.24
N PRO A 188 -7.84 18.83 -11.99
CA PRO A 188 -8.15 18.79 -13.42
C PRO A 188 -9.60 18.34 -13.52
N GLU A 189 -10.51 19.28 -13.74
CA GLU A 189 -11.92 19.02 -14.05
C GLU A 189 -12.08 18.12 -15.29
N GLU A 190 -10.98 17.89 -15.99
CA GLU A 190 -10.90 17.18 -17.27
C GLU A 190 -10.77 15.65 -17.16
N ILE A 191 -10.35 15.10 -16.00
CA ILE A 191 -10.21 13.65 -15.86
C ILE A 191 -11.43 13.08 -15.12
N SER A 192 -12.22 12.28 -15.82
CA SER A 192 -13.37 11.62 -15.23
C SER A 192 -12.93 10.61 -14.16
N ASP A 193 -13.78 10.37 -13.17
CA ASP A 193 -13.56 9.31 -12.17
C ASP A 193 -13.27 7.94 -12.77
N LYS A 194 -13.80 7.66 -13.96
CA LYS A 194 -13.57 6.42 -14.69
C LYS A 194 -12.15 6.35 -15.27
N ASP A 195 -11.57 7.49 -15.63
CA ASP A 195 -10.22 7.54 -16.21
C ASP A 195 -9.14 7.52 -15.13
N ARG A 196 -9.49 7.83 -13.88
CA ARG A 196 -8.64 7.64 -12.69
C ARG A 196 -8.64 6.21 -12.16
N ASP A 197 -9.46 5.33 -12.71
CA ASP A 197 -9.54 3.93 -12.27
C ASP A 197 -8.56 3.03 -13.03
N ILE A 198 -8.44 1.81 -12.57
CA ILE A 198 -7.62 0.76 -13.18
C ILE A 198 -8.07 0.53 -14.63
N VAL A 199 -7.12 0.51 -15.53
CA VAL A 199 -7.32 -0.01 -16.89
C VAL A 199 -7.20 -1.54 -16.85
N GLU A 200 -8.33 -2.22 -16.97
CA GLU A 200 -8.44 -3.68 -16.81
C GLU A 200 -7.44 -4.46 -17.67
N SER A 201 -7.21 -4.04 -18.93
CA SER A 201 -6.25 -4.69 -19.81
C SER A 201 -4.81 -4.59 -19.30
N ALA A 202 -4.43 -3.47 -18.66
CA ALA A 202 -3.09 -3.28 -18.10
C ALA A 202 -2.86 -4.19 -16.89
N ALA A 203 -3.86 -4.29 -16.00
CA ALA A 203 -3.81 -5.21 -14.87
C ALA A 203 -3.79 -6.68 -15.31
N ALA A 204 -4.62 -7.04 -16.31
CA ALA A 204 -4.68 -8.38 -16.86
C ALA A 204 -3.37 -8.79 -17.57
N GLU A 205 -2.72 -7.86 -18.27
CA GLU A 205 -1.41 -8.10 -18.89
C GLU A 205 -0.34 -8.36 -17.82
N SER A 206 -0.32 -7.55 -16.76
CA SER A 206 0.60 -7.73 -15.63
C SER A 206 0.38 -9.09 -14.94
N ALA A 207 -0.87 -9.47 -14.68
CA ALA A 207 -1.21 -10.75 -14.09
C ALA A 207 -0.74 -11.93 -14.96
N ARG A 208 -1.00 -11.86 -16.26
CA ARG A 208 -0.59 -12.89 -17.22
C ARG A 208 0.92 -13.03 -17.30
N ALA A 209 1.64 -11.90 -17.38
CA ALA A 209 3.10 -11.88 -17.41
C ALA A 209 3.71 -12.46 -16.14
N ALA A 210 3.06 -12.28 -15.00
CA ALA A 210 3.48 -12.76 -13.70
C ALA A 210 2.98 -14.20 -13.38
N GLY A 211 2.14 -14.80 -14.21
CA GLY A 211 1.53 -16.11 -13.97
C GLY A 211 0.54 -16.11 -12.79
N ALA A 212 -0.07 -14.96 -12.49
CA ALA A 212 -1.02 -14.82 -11.40
C ALA A 212 -2.45 -15.12 -11.86
N GLN A 213 -3.23 -15.72 -10.97
CA GLN A 213 -4.65 -16.05 -11.18
C GLN A 213 -5.57 -14.92 -10.72
N ILE A 214 -5.15 -14.20 -9.69
CA ILE A 214 -5.90 -13.13 -9.05
C ILE A 214 -5.00 -11.90 -8.93
N VAL A 215 -5.58 -10.70 -9.11
CA VAL A 215 -4.95 -9.42 -8.80
C VAL A 215 -5.62 -8.81 -7.58
N LEU A 216 -4.81 -8.35 -6.64
CA LEU A 216 -5.28 -7.68 -5.42
C LEU A 216 -4.52 -6.36 -5.26
N HIS A 217 -5.27 -5.26 -5.14
CA HIS A 217 -4.69 -3.92 -5.11
C HIS A 217 -5.51 -2.92 -4.28
N GLY A 218 -4.88 -1.80 -3.93
CA GLY A 218 -5.47 -0.61 -3.29
C GLY A 218 -5.66 0.57 -4.26
N HIS A 219 -5.21 1.74 -3.83
CA HIS A 219 -5.05 3.00 -4.54
C HIS A 219 -6.35 3.68 -5.00
N THR A 220 -7.27 2.98 -5.63
CA THR A 220 -8.45 3.60 -6.25
C THR A 220 -9.57 3.90 -5.25
N HIS A 221 -9.47 3.42 -4.01
CA HIS A 221 -10.48 3.57 -2.95
C HIS A 221 -11.90 3.10 -3.35
N ARG A 222 -11.97 2.14 -4.28
CA ARG A 222 -13.22 1.56 -4.82
C ARG A 222 -13.30 0.07 -4.53
N PRO A 223 -13.53 -0.31 -3.25
CA PRO A 223 -13.48 -1.71 -2.84
C PRO A 223 -14.51 -2.53 -3.60
N GLY A 224 -14.08 -3.69 -4.09
CA GLY A 224 -14.96 -4.58 -4.84
C GLY A 224 -14.23 -5.73 -5.52
N ALA A 225 -15.02 -6.70 -5.94
CA ALA A 225 -14.58 -7.79 -6.80
C ALA A 225 -14.96 -7.47 -8.25
N HIS A 226 -13.98 -7.50 -9.13
CA HIS A 226 -14.14 -7.27 -10.56
C HIS A 226 -13.72 -8.54 -11.31
N VAL A 227 -14.70 -9.34 -11.69
CA VAL A 227 -14.46 -10.62 -12.36
C VAL A 227 -15.01 -10.54 -13.78
N ASN A 228 -14.16 -10.74 -14.74
CA ASN A 228 -14.51 -10.75 -16.16
C ASN A 228 -13.70 -11.81 -16.91
N ALA A 229 -13.86 -11.88 -18.24
CA ALA A 229 -13.18 -12.88 -19.06
C ALA A 229 -11.65 -12.72 -19.12
N MET A 230 -11.12 -11.57 -18.72
CA MET A 230 -9.68 -11.26 -18.77
C MET A 230 -8.97 -11.52 -17.44
N ILE A 231 -9.65 -11.24 -16.30
CA ILE A 231 -9.02 -11.17 -15.00
C ILE A 231 -10.02 -11.31 -13.85
N GLU A 232 -9.58 -11.88 -12.75
CA GLU A 232 -10.20 -11.76 -11.44
C GLU A 232 -9.38 -10.72 -10.64
N ARG A 233 -9.97 -9.55 -10.37
CA ARG A 233 -9.34 -8.42 -9.69
C ARG A 233 -10.16 -8.01 -8.48
N TRP A 234 -9.46 -7.74 -7.39
CA TRP A 234 -10.04 -7.32 -6.13
C TRP A 234 -9.40 -6.01 -5.68
N THR A 235 -10.22 -5.00 -5.38
CA THR A 235 -9.78 -3.74 -4.81
C THR A 235 -10.00 -3.75 -3.30
N LEU A 236 -8.94 -3.43 -2.56
CA LEU A 236 -8.96 -3.33 -1.10
C LEU A 236 -9.78 -2.13 -0.63
N PRO A 237 -10.45 -2.24 0.52
CA PRO A 237 -11.04 -1.09 1.19
C PRO A 237 -9.95 -0.12 1.68
N ASP A 238 -10.16 1.16 1.43
CA ASP A 238 -9.45 2.25 2.08
C ASP A 238 -9.99 2.51 3.49
N TRP A 239 -9.22 3.23 4.30
CA TRP A 239 -9.60 3.57 5.67
C TRP A 239 -9.91 5.07 5.77
N ASN A 240 -11.15 5.37 6.13
CA ASN A 240 -11.59 6.74 6.39
C ASN A 240 -12.48 6.77 7.64
N ILE A 241 -11.86 7.08 8.78
CA ILE A 241 -12.52 7.17 10.07
C ILE A 241 -12.42 8.60 10.55
N ASP A 242 -13.52 9.30 10.53
CA ASP A 242 -13.65 10.69 10.94
C ASP A 242 -14.94 10.87 11.75
N PRO A 243 -14.81 11.12 13.06
CA PRO A 243 -15.95 11.33 13.94
C PRO A 243 -16.79 12.58 13.60
N GLU A 244 -16.17 13.62 13.02
CA GLU A 244 -16.84 14.88 12.71
C GLU A 244 -17.77 14.76 11.51
N THR A 245 -17.34 14.02 10.49
CA THR A 245 -18.14 13.75 9.29
C THR A 245 -18.98 12.48 9.39
N GLN A 246 -18.88 11.75 10.49
CA GLN A 246 -19.50 10.43 10.70
C GLN A 246 -19.06 9.38 9.66
N HIS A 247 -17.97 9.62 8.94
CA HIS A 247 -17.36 8.60 8.12
C HIS A 247 -16.71 7.55 9.01
N ASN A 248 -17.13 6.31 8.82
CA ASN A 248 -16.58 5.16 9.53
C ASN A 248 -16.40 4.03 8.52
N LYS A 249 -15.38 4.17 7.67
CA LYS A 249 -15.07 3.20 6.62
C LYS A 249 -13.70 2.62 6.90
N SER A 250 -13.65 1.34 7.09
CA SER A 250 -12.41 0.57 7.12
C SER A 250 -12.71 -0.84 6.65
N GLY A 251 -11.68 -1.57 6.28
CA GLY A 251 -11.86 -2.95 5.89
C GLY A 251 -10.55 -3.60 5.48
N TRP A 252 -10.67 -4.84 5.12
CA TRP A 252 -9.55 -5.68 4.71
C TRP A 252 -10.02 -6.81 3.80
N ILE A 253 -9.07 -7.48 3.18
CA ILE A 253 -9.35 -8.74 2.48
C ILE A 253 -8.73 -9.88 3.28
N THR A 254 -9.50 -10.95 3.43
CA THR A 254 -9.09 -12.27 3.93
C THR A 254 -9.23 -13.30 2.84
N PHE A 255 -8.81 -14.53 3.09
CA PHE A 255 -8.91 -15.60 2.11
C PHE A 255 -9.62 -16.82 2.70
N LEU A 256 -10.54 -17.36 1.94
CA LEU A 256 -11.16 -18.64 2.20
C LEU A 256 -10.24 -19.80 1.76
N GLU A 257 -10.60 -21.01 2.12
CA GLU A 257 -9.91 -22.22 1.66
C GLU A 257 -9.75 -22.21 0.13
N GLY A 258 -8.56 -22.58 -0.35
CA GLY A 258 -8.20 -22.51 -1.75
C GLY A 258 -7.79 -21.11 -2.24
N GLY A 259 -7.55 -20.17 -1.33
CA GLY A 259 -7.01 -18.85 -1.66
C GLY A 259 -7.99 -17.90 -2.32
N ARG A 260 -9.30 -18.08 -2.12
CA ARG A 260 -10.33 -17.18 -2.64
C ARG A 260 -10.48 -15.93 -1.77
N PRO A 261 -10.30 -14.72 -2.31
CA PRO A 261 -10.43 -13.48 -1.54
C PRO A 261 -11.85 -13.23 -1.03
N GLN A 262 -11.96 -12.57 0.11
CA GLN A 262 -13.22 -12.12 0.70
C GLN A 262 -13.03 -10.75 1.35
N ILE A 263 -13.84 -9.75 0.94
CA ILE A 263 -13.84 -8.41 1.54
C ILE A 263 -14.59 -8.44 2.87
N GLN A 264 -13.98 -7.83 3.88
CA GLN A 264 -14.58 -7.56 5.18
C GLN A 264 -14.62 -6.04 5.37
N LEU A 265 -15.79 -5.48 5.61
CA LEU A 265 -16.00 -4.07 5.93
C LEU A 265 -16.35 -3.93 7.42
N PHE A 266 -15.82 -2.86 8.01
CA PHE A 266 -15.99 -2.58 9.44
C PHE A 266 -16.43 -1.13 9.66
#